data_40681ad8479cd6afa3108b0e9c0b1ef1
#
_entry.id   40681ad8479cd6afa3108b0e9c0b1ef1
#
_cell.length_a   1.000
_cell.length_b   1.000
_cell.length_c   1.000
_cell.angle_alpha   90.00
_cell.angle_beta   90.00
_cell.angle_gamma   90.00
#
_symmetry.space_group_name_H-M   'P 1'
#
loop_
_entity.id
_entity.type
_entity.pdbx_description
1 polymer ?
#
loop_
_entity_poly.entity_id
_entity_poly.type
_entity_poly.pdbx_seq_one_letter_code
_entity_poly.pdbx_strand_id
1 'polypeptide(L)'
;SYDGRNKEPVTLPVKFPLLLAQGVEGIAVGLSSKILPHNFNELCDASIRYLHEEEFKLYPDFQTGGSIDVSKYNDGERGGAVRVRAKIEKIDNKTLAIKEIPYGKTVANVCDSIVKASEKGKIKIKKVEDLTSGNVEILVHLAPGVSSDKTIDALYAFTDCEVSISPNCCVIDDQKPHFLTVSDVLRKSVDNTLSLLRQELEIRKDEILESLHFASLEKIFIEERIYKDKEFEQAKDMDAACAHIDERLTPYYPRFIREVTKEDILKLMEIKMGRILKFNSDKAEELIARMKADIEEIDHHLANIVEYTVDWYLMLKNKYGKNFPRRTELRNFDTIEASKVVEANEKLYINREEGFIGTGLKKDEFLCNCSSLDDVIIFFRDGRYLVTPVSDKKFVGKNILYANVFKKNDKRTIYNVVYRDGKEGTQYIKRFAVTSIIRDREYDVTQGTPDSRITYFTANPNGEAEVIKVTLKPNPRVRRIIFEEDFSDISIKGRQARGCLLYTSDAADERSS
;
A
#
# COMPACT_ATOMS: atom_id res chain seq x y z
N SER A 1 26.23 16.13 21.59
CA SER A 1 25.41 16.16 22.81
C SER A 1 24.73 17.51 22.96
N TYR A 2 23.66 17.57 23.76
CA TYR A 2 22.86 18.78 24.00
C TYR A 2 23.69 19.95 24.54
N ASP A 3 24.71 19.67 25.34
CA ASP A 3 25.62 20.67 25.97
C ASP A 3 26.89 20.95 25.14
N GLY A 4 27.04 20.35 23.97
CA GLY A 4 28.19 20.51 23.08
C GLY A 4 29.52 19.93 23.59
N ARG A 5 29.53 19.28 24.76
CA ARG A 5 30.76 18.73 25.36
C ARG A 5 31.22 17.44 24.68
N ASN A 6 30.27 16.64 24.17
CA ASN A 6 30.56 15.37 23.51
C ASN A 6 30.03 15.38 22.08
N LYS A 7 30.75 14.75 21.17
CA LYS A 7 30.30 14.51 19.80
C LYS A 7 29.45 13.25 19.78
N GLU A 8 28.33 13.31 19.05
CA GLU A 8 27.45 12.19 18.80
C GLU A 8 27.42 11.89 17.31
N PRO A 9 27.30 10.62 16.89
CA PRO A 9 27.13 10.29 15.48
C PRO A 9 25.78 10.84 14.98
N VAL A 10 25.77 11.40 13.79
CA VAL A 10 24.53 11.84 13.11
C VAL A 10 23.66 10.65 12.75
N THR A 11 24.30 9.56 12.28
CA THR A 11 23.68 8.28 11.96
C THR A 11 24.52 7.15 12.52
N LEU A 12 23.87 6.06 12.92
CA LEU A 12 24.58 4.85 13.34
C LEU A 12 24.95 4.01 12.11
N PRO A 13 26.14 3.37 12.09
CA PRO A 13 26.52 2.46 11.02
C PRO A 13 25.70 1.17 11.12
N VAL A 14 24.77 0.95 10.18
CA VAL A 14 23.91 -0.23 10.14
C VAL A 14 24.22 -1.04 8.88
N LYS A 15 24.65 -2.30 9.08
CA LYS A 15 25.06 -3.22 8.02
C LYS A 15 23.91 -4.15 7.60
N PHE A 16 22.72 -3.61 7.42
CA PHE A 16 21.48 -4.30 7.05
C PHE A 16 20.40 -3.30 6.63
N PRO A 17 19.49 -3.59 5.70
CA PRO A 17 18.40 -2.69 5.29
C PRO A 17 17.29 -2.58 6.36
N LEU A 18 17.65 -2.06 7.54
CA LEU A 18 16.80 -2.01 8.72
C LEU A 18 15.54 -1.17 8.49
N LEU A 19 15.65 -0.08 7.73
CA LEU A 19 14.53 0.78 7.37
C LEU A 19 13.42 0.01 6.66
N LEU A 20 13.78 -0.87 5.73
CA LEU A 20 12.83 -1.71 5.00
C LEU A 20 12.30 -2.87 5.86
N ALA A 21 13.12 -3.41 6.77
CA ALA A 21 12.70 -4.49 7.65
C ALA A 21 11.63 -4.05 8.66
N GLN A 22 11.81 -2.88 9.25
CA GLN A 22 10.89 -2.35 10.26
C GLN A 22 9.74 -1.56 9.65
N GLY A 23 9.95 -0.94 8.50
CA GLY A 23 9.07 0.07 7.97
C GLY A 23 9.12 1.36 8.81
N VAL A 24 8.53 2.41 8.27
CA VAL A 24 8.48 3.71 8.95
C VAL A 24 7.21 4.45 8.54
N GLU A 25 6.59 5.12 9.49
CA GLU A 25 5.51 6.07 9.22
C GLU A 25 5.79 7.35 10.00
N GLY A 26 5.81 8.48 9.30
CA GLY A 26 6.07 9.78 9.89
C GLY A 26 5.49 10.92 9.06
N ILE A 27 5.11 11.98 9.77
CA ILE A 27 4.57 13.21 9.18
C ILE A 27 5.44 14.38 9.63
N ALA A 28 5.87 15.18 8.65
CA ALA A 28 6.58 16.43 8.86
C ALA A 28 5.83 17.57 8.16
N VAL A 29 6.31 18.81 8.32
CA VAL A 29 5.71 19.95 7.62
C VAL A 29 6.01 19.85 6.13
N GLY A 30 4.97 19.66 5.34
CA GLY A 30 5.05 19.53 3.87
C GLY A 30 5.52 18.19 3.34
N LEU A 31 5.94 17.25 4.21
CA LEU A 31 6.44 15.93 3.84
C LEU A 31 5.81 14.84 4.71
N SER A 32 5.67 13.65 4.15
CA SER A 32 5.32 12.45 4.89
C SER A 32 6.07 11.26 4.34
N SER A 33 6.35 10.28 5.17
CA SER A 33 6.91 9.00 4.77
C SER A 33 6.02 7.87 5.28
N LYS A 34 5.78 6.88 4.43
CA LYS A 34 5.11 5.63 4.80
C LYS A 34 5.75 4.47 4.04
N ILE A 35 6.76 3.90 4.65
CA ILE A 35 7.48 2.74 4.15
C ILE A 35 6.94 1.51 4.88
N LEU A 36 6.42 0.54 4.12
CA LEU A 36 5.87 -0.68 4.67
C LEU A 36 6.99 -1.65 5.06
N PRO A 37 6.82 -2.45 6.12
CA PRO A 37 7.83 -3.44 6.52
C PRO A 37 7.92 -4.59 5.52
N HIS A 38 9.13 -5.18 5.40
CA HIS A 38 9.44 -6.29 4.51
C HIS A 38 10.06 -7.45 5.29
N ASN A 39 9.98 -8.65 4.72
CA ASN A 39 10.50 -9.84 5.35
C ASN A 39 12.03 -9.86 5.43
N PHE A 40 12.57 -10.22 6.59
CA PHE A 40 14.00 -10.28 6.85
C PHE A 40 14.77 -11.20 5.88
N ASN A 41 14.25 -12.39 5.61
CA ASN A 41 14.89 -13.35 4.71
C ASN A 41 14.86 -12.86 3.26
N GLU A 42 13.74 -12.28 2.83
CA GLU A 42 13.59 -11.72 1.48
C GLU A 42 14.50 -10.52 1.26
N LEU A 43 14.73 -9.70 2.29
CA LEU A 43 15.69 -8.60 2.24
C LEU A 43 17.12 -9.11 2.11
N CYS A 44 17.51 -10.17 2.83
CA CYS A 44 18.82 -10.81 2.65
C CYS A 44 18.97 -11.37 1.23
N ASP A 45 17.96 -12.08 0.72
CA ASP A 45 17.99 -12.66 -0.62
C ASP A 45 18.05 -11.58 -1.71
N ALA A 46 17.28 -10.52 -1.58
CA ALA A 46 17.30 -9.40 -2.52
C ALA A 46 18.65 -8.65 -2.49
N SER A 47 19.25 -8.50 -1.30
CA SER A 47 20.60 -7.91 -1.15
C SER A 47 21.67 -8.74 -1.85
N ILE A 48 21.62 -10.06 -1.70
CA ILE A 48 22.54 -10.98 -2.38
C ILE A 48 22.35 -10.92 -3.90
N ARG A 49 21.10 -10.94 -4.38
CA ARG A 49 20.81 -10.82 -5.82
C ARG A 49 21.33 -9.51 -6.40
N TYR A 50 21.13 -8.41 -5.69
CA TYR A 50 21.66 -7.11 -6.11
C TYR A 50 23.19 -7.12 -6.24
N LEU A 51 23.91 -7.72 -5.28
CA LEU A 51 25.37 -7.86 -5.33
C LEU A 51 25.85 -8.70 -6.51
N HIS A 52 25.04 -9.65 -6.97
CA HIS A 52 25.30 -10.47 -8.17
C HIS A 52 24.71 -9.86 -9.45
N GLU A 53 24.24 -8.60 -9.43
CA GLU A 53 23.61 -7.91 -10.56
C GLU A 53 22.36 -8.61 -11.11
N GLU A 54 21.66 -9.38 -10.26
CA GLU A 54 20.41 -10.06 -10.60
C GLU A 54 19.18 -9.20 -10.26
N GLU A 55 18.09 -9.40 -11.01
CA GLU A 55 16.82 -8.76 -10.71
C GLU A 55 16.18 -9.33 -9.44
N PHE A 56 15.56 -8.47 -8.66
CA PHE A 56 14.82 -8.83 -7.46
C PHE A 56 13.48 -8.07 -7.38
N LYS A 57 12.55 -8.60 -6.59
CA LYS A 57 11.29 -7.95 -6.25
C LYS A 57 11.04 -8.11 -4.77
N LEU A 58 10.58 -7.04 -4.14
CA LEU A 58 10.23 -7.02 -2.73
C LEU A 58 8.75 -6.65 -2.56
N TYR A 59 8.09 -7.36 -1.67
CA TYR A 59 6.70 -7.08 -1.29
C TYR A 59 6.59 -6.97 0.23
N PRO A 60 5.71 -6.10 0.72
CA PRO A 60 5.52 -5.95 2.17
C PRO A 60 5.17 -7.27 2.86
N ASP A 61 5.64 -7.41 4.09
CA ASP A 61 5.32 -8.50 5.00
C ASP A 61 4.99 -7.93 6.37
N PHE A 62 3.79 -8.23 6.87
CA PHE A 62 3.28 -7.67 8.12
C PHE A 62 3.33 -8.69 9.25
N GLN A 63 3.77 -8.27 10.41
CA GLN A 63 3.79 -9.13 11.61
C GLN A 63 2.39 -9.58 12.04
N THR A 64 1.36 -8.81 11.70
CA THR A 64 -0.05 -9.14 11.95
C THR A 64 -0.59 -10.24 11.04
N GLY A 65 0.15 -10.65 10.01
CA GLY A 65 -0.27 -11.67 9.03
C GLY A 65 -1.31 -11.13 8.05
N GLY A 66 -2.31 -11.94 7.76
CA GLY A 66 -3.36 -11.66 6.79
C GLY A 66 -2.95 -11.95 5.35
N SER A 67 -3.73 -11.42 4.41
CA SER A 67 -3.44 -11.51 2.98
C SER A 67 -3.25 -10.14 2.38
N ILE A 68 -2.37 -10.01 1.37
CA ILE A 68 -2.08 -8.74 0.70
C ILE A 68 -2.21 -8.87 -0.82
N ASP A 69 -2.86 -7.91 -1.43
CA ASP A 69 -2.89 -7.71 -2.87
C ASP A 69 -1.93 -6.57 -3.24
N VAL A 70 -0.88 -6.93 -3.95
CA VAL A 70 0.22 -6.04 -4.36
C VAL A 70 0.14 -5.62 -5.83
N SER A 71 -0.96 -5.91 -6.52
CA SER A 71 -1.13 -5.61 -7.96
C SER A 71 -0.92 -4.15 -8.32
N LYS A 72 -1.13 -3.24 -7.36
CA LYS A 72 -0.95 -1.78 -7.50
C LYS A 72 0.13 -1.22 -6.57
N TYR A 73 1.03 -2.06 -6.07
CA TYR A 73 2.04 -1.64 -5.10
C TYR A 73 3.04 -0.62 -5.65
N ASN A 74 3.38 -0.75 -6.94
CA ASN A 74 4.31 0.14 -7.65
C ASN A 74 5.62 0.37 -6.87
N ASP A 75 6.24 -0.70 -6.37
CA ASP A 75 7.50 -0.69 -5.62
C ASP A 75 7.57 0.36 -4.49
N GLY A 76 6.43 0.63 -3.84
CA GLY A 76 6.35 1.58 -2.73
C GLY A 76 6.34 3.05 -3.10
N GLU A 77 6.29 3.41 -4.38
CA GLU A 77 6.20 4.79 -4.83
C GLU A 77 4.87 5.46 -4.44
N ARG A 78 4.91 6.78 -4.37
CA ARG A 78 3.72 7.61 -4.17
C ARG A 78 2.70 7.39 -5.29
N GLY A 79 1.45 7.11 -4.90
CA GLY A 79 0.37 6.76 -5.84
C GLY A 79 0.14 5.27 -5.99
N GLY A 80 1.06 4.42 -5.52
CA GLY A 80 0.83 3.00 -5.33
C GLY A 80 -0.16 2.72 -4.20
N ALA A 81 -0.68 1.51 -4.16
CA ALA A 81 -1.57 1.05 -3.10
C ALA A 81 -1.46 -0.47 -2.92
N VAL A 82 -1.59 -0.92 -1.70
CA VAL A 82 -1.79 -2.33 -1.35
C VAL A 82 -3.12 -2.49 -0.63
N ARG A 83 -3.81 -3.60 -0.88
CA ARG A 83 -4.99 -3.97 -0.11
C ARG A 83 -4.62 -5.11 0.84
N VAL A 84 -5.00 -4.98 2.09
CA VAL A 84 -4.69 -5.96 3.13
C VAL A 84 -5.99 -6.48 3.70
N ARG A 85 -6.17 -7.80 3.74
CA ARG A 85 -7.33 -8.49 4.28
C ARG A 85 -6.99 -9.26 5.54
N ALA A 86 -7.91 -9.22 6.49
CA ALA A 86 -7.95 -10.12 7.64
C ALA A 86 -8.02 -11.58 7.19
N LYS A 87 -7.45 -12.47 7.98
CA LYS A 87 -7.66 -13.91 7.78
C LYS A 87 -8.93 -14.34 8.51
N ILE A 88 -9.97 -14.67 7.74
CA ILE A 88 -11.26 -15.11 8.24
C ILE A 88 -11.43 -16.60 7.95
N GLU A 89 -11.68 -17.37 8.99
CA GLU A 89 -11.91 -18.80 8.92
C GLU A 89 -13.36 -19.12 9.29
N LYS A 90 -13.96 -20.06 8.58
CA LYS A 90 -15.29 -20.57 8.88
C LYS A 90 -15.18 -21.69 9.88
N ILE A 91 -15.63 -21.46 11.12
CA ILE A 91 -15.67 -22.52 12.15
C ILE A 91 -16.85 -23.45 11.87
N ASP A 92 -18.03 -22.88 11.67
CA ASP A 92 -19.26 -23.57 11.33
C ASP A 92 -20.16 -22.68 10.47
N ASN A 93 -21.39 -23.15 10.18
CA ASN A 93 -22.34 -22.40 9.35
C ASN A 93 -22.91 -21.15 10.02
N LYS A 94 -22.62 -20.93 11.31
CA LYS A 94 -23.16 -19.83 12.12
C LYS A 94 -22.05 -18.95 12.74
N THR A 95 -20.78 -19.38 12.65
CA THR A 95 -19.68 -18.72 13.34
C THR A 95 -18.48 -18.59 12.42
N LEU A 96 -17.98 -17.36 12.27
CA LEU A 96 -16.73 -17.04 11.62
C LEU A 96 -15.70 -16.63 12.67
N ALA A 97 -14.44 -16.98 12.48
CA ALA A 97 -13.32 -16.54 13.30
C ALA A 97 -12.36 -15.67 12.49
N ILE A 98 -12.03 -14.51 13.00
CA ILE A 98 -10.96 -13.67 12.48
C ILE A 98 -9.71 -14.03 13.29
N LYS A 99 -8.72 -14.62 12.62
CA LYS A 99 -7.47 -15.10 13.23
C LYS A 99 -6.30 -14.14 13.07
N GLU A 100 -6.35 -13.28 12.05
CA GLU A 100 -5.35 -12.27 11.77
C GLU A 100 -6.05 -11.00 11.31
N ILE A 101 -5.56 -9.84 11.75
CA ILE A 101 -6.14 -8.53 11.43
C ILE A 101 -5.24 -7.77 10.45
N PRO A 102 -5.79 -6.85 9.64
CA PRO A 102 -5.01 -6.04 8.72
C PRO A 102 -3.99 -5.15 9.44
N TYR A 103 -2.85 -4.95 8.81
CA TYR A 103 -1.80 -4.06 9.31
C TYR A 103 -2.32 -2.64 9.59
N GLY A 104 -1.90 -2.08 10.71
CA GLY A 104 -2.31 -0.73 11.15
C GLY A 104 -3.67 -0.67 11.84
N LYS A 105 -4.36 -1.82 12.03
CA LYS A 105 -5.61 -1.91 12.80
C LYS A 105 -5.40 -2.64 14.10
N THR A 106 -6.18 -2.27 15.11
CA THR A 106 -6.26 -2.98 16.40
C THR A 106 -7.49 -3.89 16.41
N VAL A 107 -7.49 -4.88 17.30
CA VAL A 107 -8.64 -5.76 17.52
C VAL A 107 -9.90 -4.94 17.82
N ALA A 108 -9.79 -3.94 18.69
CA ALA A 108 -10.89 -3.04 19.04
C ALA A 108 -11.44 -2.31 17.80
N ASN A 109 -10.57 -1.75 16.95
CA ASN A 109 -11.00 -1.07 15.72
C ASN A 109 -11.80 -2.01 14.81
N VAL A 110 -11.33 -3.25 14.63
CA VAL A 110 -12.01 -4.24 13.79
C VAL A 110 -13.37 -4.60 14.39
N CYS A 111 -13.47 -4.90 15.69
CA CYS A 111 -14.73 -5.18 16.38
C CYS A 111 -15.73 -4.03 16.26
N ASP A 112 -15.28 -2.80 16.54
CA ASP A 112 -16.12 -1.59 16.43
C ASP A 112 -16.63 -1.37 15.00
N SER A 113 -15.78 -1.61 14.00
CA SER A 113 -16.18 -1.48 12.60
C SER A 113 -17.26 -2.48 12.21
N ILE A 114 -17.17 -3.71 12.72
CA ILE A 114 -18.15 -4.78 12.49
C ILE A 114 -19.48 -4.43 13.16
N VAL A 115 -19.45 -3.97 14.42
CA VAL A 115 -20.66 -3.55 15.15
C VAL A 115 -21.35 -2.39 14.44
N LYS A 116 -20.61 -1.34 14.07
CA LYS A 116 -21.13 -0.20 13.30
C LYS A 116 -21.73 -0.60 11.95
N ALA A 117 -21.13 -1.57 11.25
CA ALA A 117 -21.67 -2.07 10.00
C ALA A 117 -22.97 -2.86 10.21
N SER A 118 -23.08 -3.59 11.31
CA SER A 118 -24.31 -4.29 11.71
C SER A 118 -25.43 -3.35 12.08
N GLU A 119 -25.15 -2.32 12.89
CA GLU A 119 -26.12 -1.28 13.29
C GLU A 119 -26.67 -0.52 12.06
N LYS A 120 -25.83 -0.30 11.04
CA LYS A 120 -26.22 0.30 9.77
C LYS A 120 -26.92 -0.68 8.81
N GLY A 121 -27.22 -1.91 9.24
CA GLY A 121 -27.90 -2.91 8.42
C GLY A 121 -27.11 -3.49 7.25
N LYS A 122 -25.80 -3.17 7.14
CA LYS A 122 -24.94 -3.64 6.05
C LYS A 122 -24.55 -5.10 6.19
N ILE A 123 -24.49 -5.60 7.42
CA ILE A 123 -24.14 -6.97 7.79
C ILE A 123 -25.17 -7.50 8.78
N LYS A 124 -25.60 -8.74 8.64
CA LYS A 124 -26.52 -9.40 9.58
C LYS A 124 -25.76 -10.34 10.50
N ILE A 125 -25.37 -9.85 11.65
CA ILE A 125 -24.72 -10.62 12.71
C ILE A 125 -25.57 -10.63 13.98
N LYS A 126 -25.38 -11.66 14.80
CA LYS A 126 -26.02 -11.77 16.11
C LYS A 126 -25.16 -11.14 17.21
N LYS A 127 -23.85 -11.41 17.19
CA LYS A 127 -22.89 -11.03 18.23
C LYS A 127 -21.47 -11.06 17.70
N VAL A 128 -20.60 -10.21 18.24
CA VAL A 128 -19.14 -10.26 18.08
C VAL A 128 -18.53 -10.52 19.46
N GLU A 129 -17.59 -11.43 19.55
CA GLU A 129 -16.86 -11.75 20.78
C GLU A 129 -15.35 -11.65 20.51
N ASP A 130 -14.66 -10.91 21.34
CA ASP A 130 -13.21 -10.83 21.34
C ASP A 130 -12.66 -11.83 22.36
N LEU A 131 -12.01 -12.87 21.86
CA LEU A 131 -11.33 -13.91 22.66
C LEU A 131 -9.81 -13.81 22.54
N THR A 132 -9.31 -12.68 22.05
CA THR A 132 -7.89 -12.44 21.84
C THR A 132 -7.11 -12.52 23.16
N SER A 133 -6.09 -13.36 23.19
CA SER A 133 -5.14 -13.47 24.31
C SER A 133 -3.71 -13.35 23.79
N GLY A 134 -2.98 -14.44 23.59
CA GLY A 134 -1.67 -14.43 22.92
C GLY A 134 -1.76 -14.32 21.40
N ASN A 135 -2.85 -14.83 20.82
CA ASN A 135 -3.16 -14.74 19.38
C ASN A 135 -4.49 -14.05 19.18
N VAL A 136 -4.66 -13.40 18.03
CA VAL A 136 -5.94 -12.77 17.65
C VAL A 136 -7.01 -13.84 17.46
N GLU A 137 -8.14 -13.65 18.10
CA GLU A 137 -9.34 -14.49 17.92
C GLU A 137 -10.61 -13.67 18.15
N ILE A 138 -11.26 -13.27 17.06
CA ILE A 138 -12.54 -12.57 17.09
C ILE A 138 -13.59 -13.49 16.50
N LEU A 139 -14.61 -13.85 17.28
CA LEU A 139 -15.74 -14.64 16.82
C LEU A 139 -16.89 -13.74 16.36
N VAL A 140 -17.35 -13.99 15.14
CA VAL A 140 -18.51 -13.31 14.55
C VAL A 140 -19.64 -14.33 14.40
N HIS A 141 -20.67 -14.20 15.23
CA HIS A 141 -21.86 -15.05 15.20
C HIS A 141 -22.89 -14.50 14.22
N LEU A 142 -23.25 -15.32 13.23
CA LEU A 142 -24.18 -14.95 12.17
C LEU A 142 -25.64 -15.02 12.63
N ALA A 143 -26.50 -14.19 12.04
CA ALA A 143 -27.94 -14.31 12.22
C ALA A 143 -28.46 -15.59 11.51
N PRO A 144 -29.60 -16.16 11.97
CA PRO A 144 -30.18 -17.34 11.32
C PRO A 144 -30.51 -17.08 9.84
N GLY A 145 -30.18 -18.04 8.97
CA GLY A 145 -30.49 -17.98 7.54
C GLY A 145 -29.52 -17.15 6.68
N VAL A 146 -28.45 -16.64 7.27
CA VAL A 146 -27.44 -15.83 6.54
C VAL A 146 -26.33 -16.75 6.02
N SER A 147 -25.88 -16.54 4.77
CA SER A 147 -24.77 -17.25 4.18
C SER A 147 -23.44 -16.77 4.74
N SER A 148 -22.61 -17.70 5.21
CA SER A 148 -21.26 -17.40 5.71
C SER A 148 -20.37 -16.74 4.65
N ASP A 149 -20.42 -17.21 3.40
CA ASP A 149 -19.56 -16.71 2.32
C ASP A 149 -19.93 -15.26 1.95
N LYS A 150 -21.23 -14.97 1.82
CA LYS A 150 -21.71 -13.59 1.60
C LYS A 150 -21.36 -12.67 2.76
N THR A 151 -21.34 -13.19 3.99
CA THR A 151 -20.95 -12.38 5.16
C THR A 151 -19.46 -12.11 5.17
N ILE A 152 -18.61 -13.05 4.75
CA ILE A 152 -17.17 -12.80 4.59
C ILE A 152 -16.94 -11.68 3.57
N ASP A 153 -17.61 -11.72 2.43
CA ASP A 153 -17.52 -10.65 1.43
C ASP A 153 -18.02 -9.30 1.99
N ALA A 154 -19.10 -9.33 2.79
CA ALA A 154 -19.64 -8.13 3.45
C ALA A 154 -18.67 -7.58 4.51
N LEU A 155 -17.98 -8.43 5.27
CA LEU A 155 -16.95 -8.02 6.21
C LEU A 155 -15.80 -7.31 5.49
N TYR A 156 -15.33 -7.83 4.36
CA TYR A 156 -14.31 -7.15 3.56
C TYR A 156 -14.81 -5.84 2.94
N ALA A 157 -16.05 -5.79 2.47
CA ALA A 157 -16.60 -4.62 1.79
C ALA A 157 -16.95 -3.45 2.73
N PHE A 158 -17.34 -3.71 3.98
CA PHE A 158 -17.95 -2.72 4.85
C PHE A 158 -17.27 -2.50 6.20
N THR A 159 -16.22 -3.25 6.51
CA THR A 159 -15.52 -3.17 7.79
C THR A 159 -14.01 -3.03 7.61
N ASP A 160 -13.31 -2.83 8.72
CA ASP A 160 -11.86 -2.79 8.75
C ASP A 160 -11.20 -4.18 8.55
N CYS A 161 -11.96 -5.21 8.13
CA CYS A 161 -11.40 -6.50 7.71
C CYS A 161 -10.66 -6.41 6.37
N GLU A 162 -10.91 -5.40 5.54
CA GLU A 162 -10.06 -5.01 4.41
C GLU A 162 -9.69 -3.54 4.54
N VAL A 163 -8.41 -3.23 4.36
CA VAL A 163 -7.89 -1.86 4.35
C VAL A 163 -7.03 -1.63 3.12
N SER A 164 -7.07 -0.42 2.58
CA SER A 164 -6.16 0.04 1.54
C SER A 164 -5.09 0.93 2.15
N ILE A 165 -3.83 0.63 1.86
CA ILE A 165 -2.67 1.38 2.36
C ILE A 165 -1.92 1.94 1.16
N SER A 166 -1.70 3.25 1.16
CA SER A 166 -0.91 3.93 0.14
C SER A 166 0.49 4.18 0.68
N PRO A 167 1.53 3.53 0.14
CA PRO A 167 2.90 3.80 0.51
C PRO A 167 3.37 5.16 -0.01
N ASN A 168 4.40 5.68 0.60
CA ASN A 168 5.10 6.89 0.16
C ASN A 168 6.53 6.81 0.69
N CYS A 169 7.44 6.30 -0.13
CA CYS A 169 8.83 6.11 0.27
C CYS A 169 9.60 7.43 0.14
N CYS A 170 9.55 8.24 1.19
CA CYS A 170 10.34 9.46 1.32
C CYS A 170 11.44 9.24 2.36
N VAL A 171 12.70 9.35 1.96
CA VAL A 171 13.88 9.17 2.80
C VAL A 171 14.75 10.42 2.77
N ILE A 172 15.56 10.59 3.81
CA ILE A 172 16.59 11.63 3.83
C ILE A 172 17.91 10.98 3.41
N ASP A 173 18.49 11.46 2.34
CA ASP A 173 19.77 11.05 1.81
C ASP A 173 20.60 12.31 1.56
N ASP A 174 21.84 12.35 2.07
CA ASP A 174 22.72 13.53 2.02
C ASP A 174 22.01 14.82 2.44
N GLN A 175 21.31 14.76 3.60
CA GLN A 175 20.58 15.87 4.23
C GLN A 175 19.41 16.44 3.39
N LYS A 176 19.00 15.75 2.34
CA LYS A 176 17.89 16.16 1.47
C LYS A 176 16.80 15.07 1.42
N PRO A 177 15.52 15.44 1.31
CA PRO A 177 14.46 14.48 1.11
C PRO A 177 14.47 13.97 -0.34
N HIS A 178 14.40 12.65 -0.49
CA HIS A 178 14.29 11.96 -1.76
C HIS A 178 13.07 11.05 -1.75
N PHE A 179 12.33 11.03 -2.86
CA PHE A 179 11.27 10.07 -3.12
C PHE A 179 11.88 8.95 -3.96
N LEU A 180 11.97 7.78 -3.38
CA LEU A 180 12.64 6.62 -3.98
C LEU A 180 11.68 5.43 -4.05
N THR A 181 12.04 4.43 -4.85
CA THR A 181 11.40 3.12 -4.78
C THR A 181 11.96 2.32 -3.58
N VAL A 182 11.26 1.28 -3.17
CA VAL A 182 11.77 0.34 -2.16
C VAL A 182 13.04 -0.36 -2.67
N SER A 183 13.07 -0.68 -3.95
CA SER A 183 14.25 -1.27 -4.60
C SER A 183 15.46 -0.34 -4.56
N ASP A 184 15.27 0.98 -4.76
CA ASP A 184 16.37 1.95 -4.68
C ASP A 184 16.89 2.12 -3.24
N VAL A 185 15.99 2.10 -2.27
CA VAL A 185 16.38 2.13 -0.85
C VAL A 185 17.18 0.89 -0.48
N LEU A 186 16.79 -0.30 -1.00
CA LEU A 186 17.57 -1.52 -0.79
C LEU A 186 18.97 -1.37 -1.39
N ARG A 187 19.09 -0.95 -2.66
CA ARG A 187 20.38 -0.76 -3.34
C ARG A 187 21.31 0.14 -2.54
N LYS A 188 20.82 1.33 -2.14
CA LYS A 188 21.59 2.26 -1.30
C LYS A 188 22.00 1.64 0.04
N SER A 189 21.12 0.87 0.67
CA SER A 189 21.44 0.19 1.93
C SER A 189 22.51 -0.89 1.76
N VAL A 190 22.50 -1.62 0.65
CA VAL A 190 23.50 -2.65 0.35
C VAL A 190 24.85 -2.01 0.02
N ASP A 191 24.87 -0.94 -0.78
CA ASP A 191 26.08 -0.19 -1.10
C ASP A 191 26.73 0.39 0.17
N ASN A 192 25.90 0.92 1.06
CA ASN A 192 26.36 1.38 2.38
C ASN A 192 26.91 0.25 3.24
N THR A 193 26.25 -0.93 3.24
CA THR A 193 26.74 -2.12 3.95
C THR A 193 28.10 -2.57 3.46
N LEU A 194 28.29 -2.63 2.12
CA LEU A 194 29.56 -2.98 1.48
C LEU A 194 30.65 -1.97 1.88
N SER A 195 30.34 -0.68 1.85
CA SER A 195 31.28 0.39 2.27
C SER A 195 31.67 0.25 3.73
N LEU A 196 30.72 -0.01 4.62
CA LEU A 196 30.96 -0.18 6.05
C LEU A 196 31.80 -1.42 6.37
N LEU A 197 31.53 -2.54 5.67
CA LEU A 197 32.34 -3.77 5.82
C LEU A 197 33.77 -3.55 5.34
N ARG A 198 33.96 -2.83 4.24
CA ARG A 198 35.29 -2.44 3.76
C ARG A 198 36.05 -1.61 4.80
N GLN A 199 35.42 -0.55 5.31
CA GLN A 199 36.01 0.31 6.34
C GLN A 199 36.34 -0.45 7.62
N GLU A 200 35.50 -1.39 8.03
CA GLU A 200 35.75 -2.25 9.20
C GLU A 200 37.00 -3.12 9.00
N LEU A 201 37.15 -3.70 7.82
CA LEU A 201 38.34 -4.51 7.46
C LEU A 201 39.60 -3.64 7.40
N GLU A 202 39.52 -2.45 6.82
CA GLU A 202 40.65 -1.48 6.75
C GLU A 202 41.11 -1.06 8.15
N ILE A 203 40.18 -0.67 9.02
CA ILE A 203 40.48 -0.31 10.41
C ILE A 203 41.12 -1.48 11.15
N ARG A 204 40.55 -2.69 11.01
CA ARG A 204 41.10 -3.89 11.65
C ARG A 204 42.51 -4.21 11.13
N LYS A 205 42.75 -4.04 9.83
CA LYS A 205 44.07 -4.20 9.24
C LYS A 205 45.09 -3.24 9.85
N ASP A 206 44.74 -1.97 9.96
CA ASP A 206 45.61 -0.94 10.54
C ASP A 206 45.93 -1.23 12.00
N GLU A 207 44.95 -1.66 12.81
CA GLU A 207 45.17 -2.06 14.20
C GLU A 207 46.11 -3.27 14.31
N ILE A 208 45.98 -4.27 13.42
CA ILE A 208 46.88 -5.43 13.39
C ILE A 208 48.27 -5.03 12.93
N LEU A 209 48.40 -4.16 11.91
CA LEU A 209 49.69 -3.63 11.44
C LEU A 209 50.45 -2.89 12.56
N GLU A 210 49.77 -2.02 13.30
CA GLU A 210 50.37 -1.34 14.45
C GLU A 210 50.80 -2.33 15.55
N SER A 211 49.94 -3.33 15.83
CA SER A 211 50.27 -4.38 16.79
C SER A 211 51.45 -5.23 16.37
N LEU A 212 51.53 -5.56 15.08
CA LEU A 212 52.61 -6.34 14.46
C LEU A 212 53.94 -5.55 14.48
N HIS A 213 53.87 -4.24 14.17
CA HIS A 213 55.02 -3.35 14.23
C HIS A 213 55.63 -3.33 15.66
N PHE A 214 54.77 -3.09 16.68
CA PHE A 214 55.21 -3.07 18.05
C PHE A 214 55.72 -4.42 18.57
N ALA A 215 55.07 -5.54 18.22
CA ALA A 215 55.51 -6.88 18.59
C ALA A 215 56.87 -7.23 17.97
N SER A 216 57.15 -6.75 16.75
CA SER A 216 58.46 -6.91 16.07
C SER A 216 59.52 -6.09 16.76
N LEU A 217 59.24 -4.84 17.17
CA LEU A 217 60.15 -3.99 17.95
C LEU A 217 60.46 -4.59 19.30
N GLU A 218 59.41 -5.00 20.06
CA GLU A 218 59.55 -5.63 21.37
C GLU A 218 60.43 -6.88 21.30
N LYS A 219 60.21 -7.72 20.30
CA LYS A 219 60.99 -8.96 20.10
C LYS A 219 62.50 -8.61 19.98
N ILE A 220 62.84 -7.69 19.05
CA ILE A 220 64.23 -7.31 18.82
C ILE A 220 64.86 -6.62 20.04
N PHE A 221 64.12 -5.68 20.67
CA PHE A 221 64.55 -4.98 21.86
C PHE A 221 64.93 -5.94 22.99
N ILE A 222 64.18 -7.02 23.19
CA ILE A 222 64.41 -8.02 24.25
C ILE A 222 65.49 -9.02 23.83
N GLU A 223 65.47 -9.56 22.63
CA GLU A 223 66.44 -10.55 22.14
C GLU A 223 67.84 -10.00 22.08
N GLU A 224 68.01 -8.78 21.54
CA GLU A 224 69.29 -8.06 21.47
C GLU A 224 69.67 -7.46 22.81
N ARG A 225 68.84 -7.59 23.84
CA ARG A 225 69.10 -7.09 25.22
C ARG A 225 69.45 -5.61 25.29
N ILE A 226 68.89 -4.78 24.40
CA ILE A 226 69.17 -3.33 24.29
C ILE A 226 68.93 -2.64 25.62
N TYR A 227 67.99 -3.09 26.44
CA TYR A 227 67.72 -2.61 27.78
C TYR A 227 68.86 -2.84 28.81
N LYS A 228 69.90 -3.61 28.46
CA LYS A 228 71.11 -3.90 29.27
C LYS A 228 72.37 -3.21 28.77
N ASP A 229 72.29 -2.43 27.72
CA ASP A 229 73.43 -1.70 27.20
C ASP A 229 73.88 -0.64 28.19
N LYS A 230 75.21 -0.50 28.41
CA LYS A 230 75.75 0.47 29.36
C LYS A 230 75.42 1.89 28.97
N GLU A 231 75.39 2.20 27.72
CA GLU A 231 75.03 3.49 27.14
C GLU A 231 73.56 3.84 27.41
N PHE A 232 72.66 2.86 27.45
CA PHE A 232 71.26 3.01 27.86
C PHE A 232 71.16 3.27 29.38
N GLU A 233 71.84 2.43 30.21
CA GLU A 233 71.81 2.56 31.66
C GLU A 233 72.44 3.88 32.17
N GLN A 234 73.44 4.44 31.47
CA GLN A 234 74.15 5.66 31.82
C GLN A 234 73.68 6.91 31.06
N ALA A 235 72.55 6.82 30.33
CA ALA A 235 72.01 7.92 29.56
C ALA A 235 71.70 9.11 30.47
N LYS A 236 72.11 10.30 30.04
CA LYS A 236 71.99 11.55 30.83
C LYS A 236 70.54 12.03 30.96
N ASP A 237 69.76 11.75 29.95
CA ASP A 237 68.36 12.14 29.83
C ASP A 237 67.60 11.15 28.96
N MET A 238 66.27 11.34 28.86
CA MET A 238 65.38 10.49 28.11
C MET A 238 65.65 10.56 26.58
N ASP A 239 66.06 11.70 26.08
CA ASP A 239 66.37 11.89 24.67
C ASP A 239 67.64 11.11 24.24
N ALA A 240 68.66 11.10 25.11
CA ALA A 240 69.87 10.29 24.90
C ALA A 240 69.59 8.79 24.93
N ALA A 241 68.71 8.36 25.87
CA ALA A 241 68.27 6.97 25.92
C ALA A 241 67.48 6.56 24.65
N CYS A 242 66.59 7.45 24.18
CA CYS A 242 65.84 7.21 22.93
C CYS A 242 66.78 7.13 21.71
N ALA A 243 67.77 8.03 21.61
CA ALA A 243 68.74 8.02 20.51
C ALA A 243 69.58 6.74 20.47
N HIS A 244 70.00 6.23 21.65
CA HIS A 244 70.73 4.97 21.74
C HIS A 244 69.88 3.78 21.25
N ILE A 245 68.60 3.70 21.69
CA ILE A 245 67.70 2.63 21.25
C ILE A 245 67.48 2.71 19.74
N ASP A 246 67.29 3.90 19.18
CA ASP A 246 67.12 4.13 17.75
C ASP A 246 68.32 3.65 16.93
N GLU A 247 69.54 4.04 17.38
CA GLU A 247 70.79 3.58 16.78
C GLU A 247 70.92 2.04 16.79
N ARG A 248 70.58 1.42 17.88
CA ARG A 248 70.60 -0.05 18.04
C ARG A 248 69.54 -0.77 17.20
N LEU A 249 68.41 -0.15 16.93
CA LEU A 249 67.34 -0.66 16.09
C LEU A 249 67.60 -0.43 14.58
N THR A 250 68.46 0.52 14.23
CA THR A 250 68.75 0.88 12.82
C THR A 250 69.08 -0.31 11.90
N PRO A 251 69.90 -1.33 12.30
CA PRO A 251 70.18 -2.50 11.47
C PRO A 251 68.97 -3.35 11.14
N TYR A 252 67.89 -3.22 11.92
CA TYR A 252 66.66 -3.99 11.82
C TYR A 252 65.53 -3.26 11.09
N TYR A 253 65.71 -1.97 10.76
CA TYR A 253 64.69 -1.14 10.08
C TYR A 253 64.09 -1.78 8.85
N PRO A 254 64.83 -2.48 7.97
CA PRO A 254 64.24 -3.13 6.81
C PRO A 254 63.23 -4.28 7.12
N ARG A 255 63.21 -4.74 8.38
CA ARG A 255 62.28 -5.79 8.86
C ARG A 255 60.96 -5.24 9.39
N PHE A 256 60.91 -3.91 9.64
CA PHE A 256 59.71 -3.29 10.18
C PHE A 256 58.76 -2.83 9.08
N ILE A 257 57.47 -2.71 9.44
CA ILE A 257 56.42 -2.36 8.52
C ILE A 257 56.46 -0.86 8.16
N ARG A 258 56.84 -0.02 9.11
CA ARG A 258 56.99 1.45 8.98
C ARG A 258 58.22 1.92 9.71
N GLU A 259 58.55 3.20 9.51
CA GLU A 259 59.60 3.86 10.26
C GLU A 259 59.33 3.88 11.77
N VAL A 260 60.36 3.69 12.56
CA VAL A 260 60.29 3.74 14.03
C VAL A 260 60.20 5.18 14.49
N THR A 261 59.19 5.46 15.29
CA THR A 261 58.96 6.80 15.84
C THR A 261 59.47 6.90 17.27
N LYS A 262 59.70 8.12 17.74
CA LYS A 262 60.08 8.37 19.13
C LYS A 262 59.02 7.81 20.12
N GLU A 263 57.73 7.84 19.72
CA GLU A 263 56.65 7.27 20.52
C GLU A 263 56.76 5.75 20.65
N ASP A 264 57.18 5.07 19.60
CA ASP A 264 57.41 3.62 19.64
C ASP A 264 58.54 3.27 20.60
N ILE A 265 59.63 4.05 20.56
CA ILE A 265 60.80 3.88 21.47
C ILE A 265 60.35 4.13 22.91
N LEU A 266 59.57 5.17 23.19
CA LEU A 266 59.06 5.44 24.55
C LEU A 266 58.17 4.27 25.05
N LYS A 267 57.36 3.70 24.22
CA LYS A 267 56.56 2.49 24.54
C LYS A 267 57.43 1.28 24.86
N LEU A 268 58.58 1.12 24.16
CA LEU A 268 59.55 0.06 24.50
C LEU A 268 60.16 0.25 25.90
N MET A 269 60.42 1.48 26.28
CA MET A 269 60.97 1.81 27.61
C MET A 269 59.95 1.58 28.73
N GLU A 270 58.66 1.60 28.45
CA GLU A 270 57.58 1.32 29.40
C GLU A 270 57.38 -0.18 29.65
N ILE A 271 58.12 -1.06 28.95
CA ILE A 271 57.98 -2.50 29.11
C ILE A 271 58.44 -2.92 30.52
N LYS A 272 57.54 -3.53 31.26
CA LYS A 272 57.80 -3.97 32.63
C LYS A 272 58.82 -5.12 32.66
N MET A 273 59.78 -5.09 33.58
CA MET A 273 60.79 -6.15 33.76
C MET A 273 60.19 -7.55 33.90
N GLY A 274 59.00 -7.68 34.53
CA GLY A 274 58.29 -8.94 34.62
C GLY A 274 57.84 -9.50 33.25
N ARG A 275 57.61 -8.66 32.24
CA ARG A 275 57.30 -9.04 30.85
C ARG A 275 58.57 -9.52 30.14
N ILE A 276 59.68 -8.83 30.34
CA ILE A 276 61.00 -9.21 29.79
C ILE A 276 61.42 -10.59 30.33
N LEU A 277 61.30 -10.84 31.65
CA LEU A 277 61.64 -12.11 32.28
C LEU A 277 60.77 -13.30 31.83
N LYS A 278 59.53 -13.03 31.41
CA LYS A 278 58.60 -14.03 30.91
C LYS A 278 58.58 -14.13 29.38
N PHE A 279 59.42 -13.35 28.70
CA PHE A 279 59.49 -13.36 27.24
C PHE A 279 59.93 -14.72 26.71
N ASN A 280 59.20 -15.21 25.71
CA ASN A 280 59.51 -16.44 25.00
C ASN A 280 59.52 -16.11 23.50
N SER A 281 60.69 -16.27 22.86
CA SER A 281 60.90 -15.94 21.46
C SER A 281 59.98 -16.75 20.54
N ASP A 282 59.80 -18.06 20.78
CA ASP A 282 58.99 -18.92 19.97
C ASP A 282 57.51 -18.44 19.95
N LYS A 283 56.99 -18.08 21.14
CA LYS A 283 55.62 -17.54 21.23
C LYS A 283 55.50 -16.16 20.59
N ALA A 284 56.52 -15.34 20.62
CA ALA A 284 56.51 -14.05 19.93
C ALA A 284 56.50 -14.26 18.40
N GLU A 285 57.26 -15.25 17.90
CA GLU A 285 57.24 -15.62 16.48
C GLU A 285 55.92 -16.19 16.05
N GLU A 286 55.29 -17.07 16.84
CA GLU A 286 53.94 -17.59 16.60
C GLU A 286 52.91 -16.46 16.53
N LEU A 287 52.99 -15.49 17.44
CA LEU A 287 52.07 -14.32 17.46
C LEU A 287 52.25 -13.47 16.19
N ILE A 288 53.52 -13.16 15.83
CA ILE A 288 53.86 -12.42 14.62
C ILE A 288 53.38 -13.14 13.35
N ALA A 289 53.60 -14.47 13.27
CA ALA A 289 53.14 -15.27 12.16
C ALA A 289 51.62 -15.27 12.03
N ARG A 290 50.89 -15.37 13.17
CA ARG A 290 49.43 -15.28 13.20
C ARG A 290 48.92 -13.93 12.73
N MET A 291 49.51 -12.81 13.22
CA MET A 291 49.13 -11.47 12.78
C MET A 291 49.33 -11.28 11.27
N LYS A 292 50.41 -11.83 10.69
CA LYS A 292 50.63 -11.80 9.25
C LYS A 292 49.56 -12.58 8.49
N ALA A 293 49.22 -13.78 8.95
CA ALA A 293 48.15 -14.57 8.36
C ALA A 293 46.78 -13.84 8.46
N ASP A 294 46.48 -13.20 9.59
CA ASP A 294 45.26 -12.40 9.75
C ASP A 294 45.23 -11.22 8.75
N ILE A 295 46.36 -10.56 8.47
CA ILE A 295 46.47 -9.51 7.44
C ILE A 295 46.23 -10.07 6.06
N GLU A 296 46.83 -11.20 5.72
CA GLU A 296 46.61 -11.85 4.41
C GLU A 296 45.16 -12.24 4.19
N GLU A 297 44.48 -12.75 5.23
CA GLU A 297 43.05 -13.03 5.20
C GLU A 297 42.21 -11.75 4.99
N ILE A 298 42.52 -10.65 5.68
CA ILE A 298 41.85 -9.36 5.49
C ILE A 298 42.08 -8.84 4.07
N ASP A 299 43.31 -8.93 3.53
CA ASP A 299 43.61 -8.50 2.17
C ASP A 299 42.85 -9.32 1.13
N HIS A 300 42.71 -10.62 1.36
CA HIS A 300 41.84 -11.47 0.53
C HIS A 300 40.39 -11.01 0.55
N HIS A 301 39.83 -10.68 1.75
CA HIS A 301 38.47 -10.18 1.87
C HIS A 301 38.30 -8.79 1.23
N LEU A 302 39.26 -7.90 1.37
CA LEU A 302 39.26 -6.58 0.72
C LEU A 302 39.28 -6.69 -0.82
N ALA A 303 40.08 -7.62 -1.36
CA ALA A 303 40.12 -7.90 -2.78
C ALA A 303 38.82 -8.52 -3.33
N ASN A 304 38.09 -9.25 -2.49
CA ASN A 304 36.82 -9.91 -2.81
C ASN A 304 35.67 -9.38 -1.97
N ILE A 305 35.56 -8.06 -1.84
CA ILE A 305 34.62 -7.41 -0.89
C ILE A 305 33.15 -7.70 -1.21
N VAL A 306 32.80 -7.94 -2.47
CA VAL A 306 31.43 -8.32 -2.87
C VAL A 306 31.06 -9.67 -2.26
N GLU A 307 31.91 -10.69 -2.45
CA GLU A 307 31.69 -12.03 -1.89
C GLU A 307 31.68 -12.01 -0.36
N TYR A 308 32.56 -11.23 0.27
CA TYR A 308 32.54 -11.02 1.71
C TYR A 308 31.23 -10.40 2.19
N THR A 309 30.65 -9.48 1.41
CA THR A 309 29.33 -8.89 1.71
C THR A 309 28.21 -9.90 1.50
N VAL A 310 28.28 -10.76 0.49
CA VAL A 310 27.35 -11.89 0.29
C VAL A 310 27.37 -12.82 1.49
N ASP A 311 28.57 -13.23 1.94
CA ASP A 311 28.75 -14.10 3.12
C ASP A 311 28.19 -13.46 4.38
N TRP A 312 28.30 -12.15 4.54
CA TRP A 312 27.66 -11.39 5.62
C TRP A 312 26.14 -11.59 5.63
N TYR A 313 25.47 -11.40 4.48
CA TYR A 313 24.02 -11.59 4.39
C TYR A 313 23.61 -13.06 4.58
N LEU A 314 24.39 -14.00 4.06
CA LEU A 314 24.17 -15.44 4.30
C LEU A 314 24.32 -15.80 5.77
N MET A 315 25.32 -15.27 6.46
CA MET A 315 25.51 -15.45 7.89
C MET A 315 24.32 -14.91 8.68
N LEU A 316 23.85 -13.71 8.38
CA LEU A 316 22.67 -13.12 9.02
C LEU A 316 21.43 -14.01 8.81
N LYS A 317 21.18 -14.44 7.57
CA LYS A 317 20.06 -15.31 7.22
C LYS A 317 20.11 -16.65 7.94
N ASN A 318 21.27 -17.30 7.96
CA ASN A 318 21.46 -18.61 8.61
C ASN A 318 21.28 -18.52 10.14
N LYS A 319 21.77 -17.44 10.74
CA LYS A 319 21.72 -17.25 12.20
C LYS A 319 20.35 -16.84 12.70
N TYR A 320 19.66 -15.97 12.00
CA TYR A 320 18.43 -15.34 12.49
C TYR A 320 17.18 -15.66 11.66
N GLY A 321 17.32 -16.06 10.42
CA GLY A 321 16.22 -16.20 9.47
C GLY A 321 15.09 -17.12 9.89
N LYS A 322 15.38 -18.15 10.68
CA LYS A 322 14.37 -19.07 11.23
C LYS A 322 13.31 -18.37 12.10
N ASN A 323 13.67 -17.23 12.68
CA ASN A 323 12.78 -16.45 13.55
C ASN A 323 11.83 -15.53 12.76
N PHE A 324 12.07 -15.35 11.46
CA PHE A 324 11.36 -14.40 10.61
C PHE A 324 10.76 -15.07 9.35
N PRO A 325 9.90 -16.09 9.51
CA PRO A 325 9.16 -16.62 8.37
C PRO A 325 8.21 -15.54 7.82
N ARG A 326 7.93 -15.57 6.51
CA ARG A 326 6.91 -14.69 5.93
C ARG A 326 5.55 -15.01 6.56
N ARG A 327 4.83 -13.97 6.99
CA ARG A 327 3.52 -14.09 7.65
C ARG A 327 2.37 -13.67 6.76
N THR A 328 2.57 -12.68 5.89
CA THR A 328 1.51 -12.15 5.03
C THR A 328 1.44 -12.93 3.73
N GLU A 329 0.28 -13.46 3.40
CA GLU A 329 0.07 -14.24 2.19
C GLU A 329 -0.17 -13.31 0.99
N LEU A 330 0.59 -13.50 -0.10
CA LEU A 330 0.40 -12.78 -1.36
C LEU A 330 -0.79 -13.40 -2.13
N ARG A 331 -1.81 -12.59 -2.39
CA ARG A 331 -3.00 -12.99 -3.15
C ARG A 331 -3.49 -11.86 -4.04
N ASN A 332 -4.08 -12.19 -5.17
CA ASN A 332 -4.89 -11.26 -5.94
C ASN A 332 -6.31 -11.26 -5.36
N PHE A 333 -6.84 -10.08 -5.07
CA PHE A 333 -8.20 -9.98 -4.54
C PHE A 333 -9.18 -9.73 -5.65
N ASP A 334 -10.25 -10.56 -5.71
CA ASP A 334 -11.40 -10.26 -6.53
C ASP A 334 -12.04 -8.95 -6.06
N THR A 335 -12.51 -8.17 -7.03
CA THR A 335 -13.22 -6.94 -6.73
C THR A 335 -14.60 -7.28 -6.18
N ILE A 336 -14.82 -7.07 -4.89
CA ILE A 336 -16.13 -7.22 -4.27
C ILE A 336 -16.94 -5.98 -4.63
N GLU A 337 -17.98 -6.17 -5.45
CA GLU A 337 -18.94 -5.10 -5.71
C GLU A 337 -19.87 -4.97 -4.50
N ALA A 338 -19.69 -3.89 -3.72
CA ALA A 338 -20.48 -3.63 -2.51
C ALA A 338 -22.00 -3.70 -2.77
N SER A 339 -22.44 -3.29 -3.95
CA SER A 339 -23.86 -3.38 -4.37
C SER A 339 -24.40 -4.81 -4.53
N LYS A 340 -23.53 -5.80 -4.79
CA LYS A 340 -23.94 -7.21 -4.91
C LYS A 340 -24.00 -7.95 -3.58
N VAL A 341 -23.29 -7.43 -2.57
CA VAL A 341 -23.18 -8.07 -1.25
C VAL A 341 -24.28 -7.61 -0.32
N VAL A 342 -24.81 -6.40 -0.51
CA VAL A 342 -25.91 -5.86 0.30
C VAL A 342 -27.24 -6.47 -0.17
N GLU A 343 -27.94 -7.15 0.75
CA GLU A 343 -29.31 -7.57 0.53
C GLU A 343 -30.24 -6.35 0.51
N ALA A 344 -31.25 -6.36 -0.38
CA ALA A 344 -32.31 -5.35 -0.43
C ALA A 344 -33.21 -5.50 0.81
N ASN A 345 -32.82 -4.87 1.92
CA ASN A 345 -33.46 -5.03 3.22
C ASN A 345 -34.44 -3.91 3.55
N GLU A 346 -34.44 -2.86 2.75
CA GLU A 346 -35.26 -1.67 2.99
C GLU A 346 -36.37 -1.58 1.96
N LYS A 347 -37.51 -1.03 2.40
CA LYS A 347 -38.65 -0.76 1.54
C LYS A 347 -38.63 0.72 1.17
N LEU A 348 -38.59 1.01 -0.12
CA LEU A 348 -38.67 2.37 -0.64
C LEU A 348 -40.12 2.75 -0.89
N TYR A 349 -40.48 3.95 -0.48
CA TYR A 349 -41.82 4.52 -0.63
C TYR A 349 -41.75 5.85 -1.37
N ILE A 350 -42.85 6.23 -2.01
CA ILE A 350 -42.94 7.45 -2.79
C ILE A 350 -44.25 8.19 -2.56
N ASN A 351 -44.16 9.49 -2.43
CA ASN A 351 -45.31 10.40 -2.46
C ASN A 351 -45.25 11.27 -3.72
N ARG A 352 -46.01 10.88 -4.75
CA ARG A 352 -45.97 11.50 -6.07
C ARG A 352 -46.55 12.92 -6.08
N GLU A 353 -47.51 13.21 -5.21
CA GLU A 353 -48.19 14.50 -5.14
C GLU A 353 -47.31 15.53 -4.43
N GLU A 354 -46.79 15.15 -3.28
CA GLU A 354 -45.93 16.04 -2.48
C GLU A 354 -44.49 16.06 -2.96
N GLY A 355 -44.06 15.06 -3.76
CA GLY A 355 -42.71 14.99 -4.36
C GLY A 355 -41.62 14.47 -3.43
N PHE A 356 -41.98 13.55 -2.53
CA PHE A 356 -41.04 12.92 -1.62
C PHE A 356 -40.78 11.45 -1.97
N ILE A 357 -39.56 11.01 -1.70
CA ILE A 357 -39.16 9.60 -1.78
C ILE A 357 -38.30 9.24 -0.58
N GLY A 358 -38.42 8.01 -0.06
CA GLY A 358 -37.61 7.58 1.10
C GLY A 358 -38.11 6.30 1.76
N THR A 359 -37.25 5.75 2.63
CA THR A 359 -37.53 4.53 3.39
C THR A 359 -38.40 4.77 4.61
N GLY A 360 -38.44 6.00 5.14
CA GLY A 360 -39.26 6.42 6.28
C GLY A 360 -40.71 6.74 5.94
N LEU A 361 -41.08 6.81 4.66
CA LEU A 361 -42.43 7.19 4.20
C LEU A 361 -43.43 6.01 4.22
N LYS A 362 -43.51 5.27 5.30
CA LYS A 362 -44.28 4.01 5.44
C LYS A 362 -45.78 4.11 5.19
N LYS A 363 -46.33 5.33 5.15
CA LYS A 363 -47.76 5.61 4.91
C LYS A 363 -48.08 5.89 3.44
N ASP A 364 -47.02 6.11 2.62
CA ASP A 364 -47.14 6.46 1.22
C ASP A 364 -47.07 5.19 0.32
N GLU A 365 -47.09 5.38 -1.00
CA GLU A 365 -47.02 4.30 -2.00
C GLU A 365 -45.74 3.48 -1.89
N PHE A 366 -45.84 2.16 -1.70
CA PHE A 366 -44.66 1.27 -1.77
C PHE A 366 -44.16 1.19 -3.22
N LEU A 367 -42.87 1.47 -3.40
CA LEU A 367 -42.25 1.48 -4.73
C LEU A 367 -41.52 0.16 -5.03
N CYS A 368 -40.54 -0.20 -4.23
CA CYS A 368 -39.75 -1.41 -4.40
C CYS A 368 -38.91 -1.72 -3.14
N ASN A 369 -38.29 -2.90 -3.11
CA ASN A 369 -37.25 -3.20 -2.15
C ASN A 369 -35.93 -2.64 -2.64
N CYS A 370 -35.15 -2.05 -1.75
CA CYS A 370 -33.85 -1.46 -2.05
C CYS A 370 -32.85 -1.68 -0.92
N SER A 371 -31.63 -1.29 -1.16
CA SER A 371 -30.57 -1.18 -0.17
C SER A 371 -30.29 0.28 0.15
N SER A 372 -29.78 0.55 1.36
CA SER A 372 -29.30 1.91 1.74
C SER A 372 -28.17 2.46 0.86
N LEU A 373 -27.54 1.60 0.05
CA LEU A 373 -26.47 1.97 -0.90
C LEU A 373 -26.97 2.18 -2.33
N ASP A 374 -28.23 1.87 -2.60
CA ASP A 374 -28.79 2.02 -3.95
C ASP A 374 -29.01 3.49 -4.29
N ASP A 375 -28.98 3.75 -5.57
CA ASP A 375 -29.45 5.00 -6.14
C ASP A 375 -30.86 4.78 -6.73
N VAL A 376 -31.66 5.83 -6.76
CA VAL A 376 -33.01 5.83 -7.34
C VAL A 376 -33.05 6.80 -8.48
N ILE A 377 -33.50 6.32 -9.67
CA ILE A 377 -33.80 7.17 -10.81
C ILE A 377 -35.25 7.64 -10.76
N ILE A 378 -35.49 8.90 -11.03
CA ILE A 378 -36.80 9.54 -10.95
C ILE A 378 -37.02 10.35 -12.22
N PHE A 379 -38.13 10.10 -12.93
CA PHE A 379 -38.58 10.85 -14.09
C PHE A 379 -39.83 11.67 -13.73
N PHE A 380 -39.88 12.88 -14.24
CA PHE A 380 -40.99 13.83 -14.03
C PHE A 380 -41.80 14.04 -15.31
N ARG A 381 -43.05 14.46 -15.16
CA ARG A 381 -43.95 14.70 -16.30
C ARG A 381 -43.49 15.81 -17.23
N ASP A 382 -42.69 16.77 -16.75
CA ASP A 382 -42.11 17.87 -17.52
C ASP A 382 -40.89 17.47 -18.37
N GLY A 383 -40.43 16.21 -18.25
CA GLY A 383 -39.30 15.69 -18.99
C GLY A 383 -37.98 15.69 -18.22
N ARG A 384 -37.94 16.32 -17.07
CA ARG A 384 -36.74 16.22 -16.20
C ARG A 384 -36.60 14.83 -15.62
N TYR A 385 -35.36 14.47 -15.31
CA TYR A 385 -35.06 13.30 -14.49
C TYR A 385 -33.76 13.50 -13.69
N LEU A 386 -33.65 12.82 -12.59
CA LEU A 386 -32.45 12.81 -11.75
C LEU A 386 -32.23 11.44 -11.13
N VAL A 387 -31.03 11.21 -10.59
CA VAL A 387 -30.74 10.07 -9.75
C VAL A 387 -30.19 10.54 -8.43
N THR A 388 -30.71 9.95 -7.35
CA THR A 388 -30.39 10.34 -5.98
C THR A 388 -30.15 9.09 -5.13
N PRO A 389 -29.24 9.13 -4.11
CA PRO A 389 -29.08 8.04 -3.17
C PRO A 389 -30.36 7.78 -2.39
N VAL A 390 -30.59 6.51 -2.01
CA VAL A 390 -31.64 6.14 -1.07
C VAL A 390 -31.40 6.89 0.25
N SER A 391 -32.46 7.44 0.83
CA SER A 391 -32.45 8.16 2.11
C SER A 391 -33.76 7.92 2.85
N ASP A 392 -33.81 8.30 4.13
CA ASP A 392 -35.02 8.13 4.93
C ASP A 392 -36.18 8.95 4.39
N LYS A 393 -35.97 10.24 4.04
CA LYS A 393 -36.95 11.11 3.40
C LYS A 393 -36.24 12.21 2.61
N LYS A 394 -36.52 12.29 1.29
CA LYS A 394 -35.95 13.33 0.43
C LYS A 394 -37.02 13.95 -0.45
N PHE A 395 -37.02 15.28 -0.51
CA PHE A 395 -37.82 16.03 -1.49
C PHE A 395 -37.06 16.01 -2.83
N VAL A 396 -37.71 15.52 -3.88
CA VAL A 396 -37.14 15.39 -5.22
C VAL A 396 -37.88 16.23 -6.28
N GLY A 397 -39.04 16.73 -5.97
CA GLY A 397 -39.87 17.52 -6.84
C GLY A 397 -41.24 16.88 -7.12
N LYS A 398 -42.24 17.74 -7.40
CA LYS A 398 -43.60 17.31 -7.69
C LYS A 398 -43.75 16.73 -9.11
N ASN A 399 -44.89 16.09 -9.39
CA ASN A 399 -45.24 15.49 -10.70
C ASN A 399 -44.34 14.33 -11.11
N ILE A 400 -43.98 13.49 -10.14
CA ILE A 400 -43.19 12.28 -10.40
C ILE A 400 -43.99 11.32 -11.31
N LEU A 401 -43.41 10.98 -12.46
CA LEU A 401 -43.99 10.07 -13.44
C LEU A 401 -43.59 8.63 -13.16
N TYR A 402 -42.29 8.39 -12.92
CA TYR A 402 -41.72 7.09 -12.69
C TYR A 402 -40.55 7.18 -11.72
N ALA A 403 -40.35 6.18 -10.90
CA ALA A 403 -39.17 6.00 -10.05
C ALA A 403 -38.85 4.52 -9.89
N ASN A 404 -37.58 4.18 -9.79
CA ASN A 404 -37.12 2.81 -9.48
C ASN A 404 -35.63 2.83 -9.07
N VAL A 405 -35.12 1.72 -8.54
CA VAL A 405 -33.69 1.56 -8.26
C VAL A 405 -32.88 1.71 -9.56
N PHE A 406 -31.85 2.55 -9.49
CA PHE A 406 -30.94 2.80 -10.61
C PHE A 406 -29.72 1.89 -10.58
N LYS A 407 -29.46 1.19 -11.66
CA LYS A 407 -28.26 0.36 -11.82
C LYS A 407 -27.26 1.07 -12.75
N LYS A 408 -26.13 1.48 -12.21
CA LYS A 408 -25.05 2.11 -12.99
C LYS A 408 -24.53 1.15 -14.06
N ASN A 409 -24.27 1.67 -15.26
CA ASN A 409 -23.83 0.91 -16.44
C ASN A 409 -24.83 -0.14 -16.97
N ASP A 410 -26.08 -0.11 -16.54
CA ASP A 410 -27.11 -0.96 -17.10
C ASP A 410 -27.51 -0.48 -18.51
N LYS A 411 -27.20 -1.28 -19.53
CA LYS A 411 -27.56 -1.05 -20.93
C LYS A 411 -28.84 -1.83 -21.33
N ARG A 412 -29.38 -2.67 -20.43
CA ARG A 412 -30.51 -3.54 -20.70
C ARG A 412 -31.83 -2.81 -20.45
N THR A 413 -31.89 -1.96 -19.44
CA THR A 413 -33.10 -1.16 -19.17
C THR A 413 -33.23 -0.04 -20.17
N ILE A 414 -34.26 -0.14 -21.01
CA ILE A 414 -34.58 0.82 -22.04
C ILE A 414 -35.85 1.58 -21.67
N TYR A 415 -35.79 2.90 -21.79
CA TYR A 415 -36.91 3.79 -21.58
C TYR A 415 -37.53 4.15 -22.93
N ASN A 416 -38.84 3.83 -23.10
CA ASN A 416 -39.62 4.17 -24.28
C ASN A 416 -40.46 5.40 -23.91
N VAL A 417 -40.35 6.46 -24.69
CA VAL A 417 -40.94 7.76 -24.36
C VAL A 417 -41.55 8.43 -25.57
N VAL A 418 -42.79 8.97 -25.41
CA VAL A 418 -43.37 9.97 -26.29
C VAL A 418 -43.47 11.28 -25.51
N TYR A 419 -42.99 12.36 -26.10
CA TYR A 419 -43.07 13.68 -25.48
C TYR A 419 -43.47 14.75 -26.47
N ARG A 420 -44.14 15.79 -25.98
CA ARG A 420 -44.46 17.00 -26.70
C ARG A 420 -43.39 18.06 -26.38
N ASP A 421 -42.82 18.67 -27.41
CA ASP A 421 -41.80 19.70 -27.30
C ASP A 421 -42.47 21.10 -27.29
N GLY A 422 -42.59 21.72 -26.09
CA GLY A 422 -43.30 22.96 -25.85
C GLY A 422 -44.81 22.82 -25.71
N LYS A 423 -45.51 23.96 -25.48
CA LYS A 423 -46.95 23.99 -25.16
C LYS A 423 -47.84 23.50 -26.31
N GLU A 424 -47.52 23.85 -27.53
CA GLU A 424 -48.26 23.47 -28.75
C GLU A 424 -47.31 22.79 -29.76
N GLY A 425 -46.18 22.27 -29.27
CA GLY A 425 -45.11 21.73 -30.09
C GLY A 425 -45.37 20.33 -30.64
N THR A 426 -44.44 19.91 -31.45
CA THR A 426 -44.45 18.61 -32.12
C THR A 426 -44.26 17.45 -31.13
N GLN A 427 -44.85 16.32 -31.40
CA GLN A 427 -44.66 15.07 -30.67
C GLN A 427 -43.43 14.33 -31.19
N TYR A 428 -42.61 13.82 -30.28
CA TYR A 428 -41.42 13.01 -30.56
C TYR A 428 -41.52 11.69 -29.85
N ILE A 429 -41.07 10.62 -30.52
CA ILE A 429 -40.93 9.28 -29.97
C ILE A 429 -39.43 8.91 -29.87
N LYS A 430 -39.00 8.33 -28.79
CA LYS A 430 -37.61 7.87 -28.63
C LYS A 430 -37.46 6.72 -27.68
N ARG A 431 -36.37 5.98 -27.88
CA ARG A 431 -35.86 4.94 -26.98
C ARG A 431 -34.45 5.28 -26.54
N PHE A 432 -34.17 5.12 -25.26
CA PHE A 432 -32.82 5.39 -24.71
C PHE A 432 -32.55 4.62 -23.43
N ALA A 433 -31.24 4.43 -23.12
CA ALA A 433 -30.76 3.92 -21.85
C ALA A 433 -30.09 5.04 -21.03
N VAL A 434 -30.12 4.93 -19.71
CA VAL A 434 -29.39 5.79 -18.80
C VAL A 434 -28.31 4.96 -18.12
N THR A 435 -27.05 5.08 -18.58
CA THR A 435 -25.93 4.24 -18.11
C THR A 435 -25.05 4.96 -17.10
N SER A 436 -24.91 6.28 -17.19
CA SER A 436 -24.08 7.09 -16.29
C SER A 436 -24.70 8.46 -16.07
N ILE A 437 -24.64 8.91 -14.83
CA ILE A 437 -25.13 10.22 -14.41
C ILE A 437 -24.33 10.72 -13.20
N ILE A 438 -24.45 12.01 -12.90
CA ILE A 438 -23.99 12.62 -11.65
C ILE A 438 -25.18 12.66 -10.69
N ARG A 439 -25.01 12.18 -9.45
CA ARG A 439 -26.03 12.20 -8.41
C ARG A 439 -26.55 13.61 -8.16
N ASP A 440 -27.85 13.73 -7.91
CA ASP A 440 -28.55 14.98 -7.59
C ASP A 440 -28.48 16.08 -8.68
N ARG A 441 -28.03 15.74 -9.88
CA ARG A 441 -28.06 16.62 -11.05
C ARG A 441 -29.29 16.31 -11.88
N GLU A 442 -30.02 17.36 -12.26
CA GLU A 442 -31.14 17.26 -13.17
C GLU A 442 -30.67 17.13 -14.64
N TYR A 443 -31.37 16.29 -15.36
CA TYR A 443 -31.20 16.05 -16.80
C TYR A 443 -32.57 16.15 -17.47
N ASP A 444 -32.61 16.36 -18.79
CA ASP A 444 -33.82 16.47 -19.54
C ASP A 444 -33.93 15.36 -20.62
N VAL A 445 -35.11 14.74 -20.71
CA VAL A 445 -35.47 13.79 -21.77
C VAL A 445 -35.88 14.55 -23.02
N THR A 446 -36.50 15.72 -22.87
CA THR A 446 -36.94 16.63 -23.96
C THR A 446 -35.78 17.46 -24.46
N GLN A 447 -36.05 18.49 -25.27
CA GLN A 447 -35.01 19.44 -25.70
C GLN A 447 -34.88 20.67 -24.78
N GLY A 448 -35.57 20.65 -23.63
CA GLY A 448 -35.57 21.74 -22.65
C GLY A 448 -36.46 22.92 -23.06
N THR A 449 -37.31 22.76 -24.05
CA THR A 449 -38.29 23.78 -24.41
C THR A 449 -39.30 23.97 -23.28
N PRO A 450 -39.61 25.21 -22.83
CA PRO A 450 -40.61 25.45 -21.79
C PRO A 450 -41.96 24.80 -22.12
N ASP A 451 -42.66 24.29 -21.09
CA ASP A 451 -43.94 23.60 -21.21
C ASP A 451 -43.92 22.29 -22.01
N SER A 452 -42.73 21.70 -22.23
CA SER A 452 -42.60 20.35 -22.75
C SER A 452 -43.21 19.35 -21.75
N ARG A 453 -43.76 18.25 -22.28
CA ARG A 453 -44.41 17.25 -21.41
C ARG A 453 -44.30 15.85 -22.00
N ILE A 454 -43.95 14.89 -21.12
CA ILE A 454 -44.03 13.45 -21.43
C ILE A 454 -45.52 13.04 -21.49
N THR A 455 -45.93 12.47 -22.61
CA THR A 455 -47.28 11.97 -22.86
C THR A 455 -47.40 10.46 -22.70
N TYR A 456 -46.31 9.74 -22.96
CA TYR A 456 -46.20 8.29 -22.75
C TYR A 456 -44.83 7.93 -22.22
N PHE A 457 -44.77 6.95 -21.32
CA PHE A 457 -43.52 6.51 -20.70
C PHE A 457 -43.61 5.06 -20.23
N THR A 458 -42.65 4.21 -20.64
CA THR A 458 -42.41 2.89 -20.05
C THR A 458 -40.95 2.66 -19.76
N ALA A 459 -40.68 1.81 -18.78
CA ALA A 459 -39.34 1.35 -18.42
C ALA A 459 -39.27 -0.17 -18.64
N ASN A 460 -38.38 -0.59 -19.51
CA ASN A 460 -38.31 -1.96 -20.00
C ASN A 460 -36.97 -2.61 -19.62
N PRO A 461 -36.92 -3.43 -18.53
CA PRO A 461 -35.67 -3.96 -17.97
C PRO A 461 -34.88 -4.88 -18.90
N ASN A 462 -35.54 -5.45 -19.91
CA ASN A 462 -34.93 -6.33 -20.92
C ASN A 462 -34.95 -5.72 -22.33
N GLY A 463 -35.27 -4.43 -22.44
CA GLY A 463 -35.30 -3.73 -23.71
C GLY A 463 -36.53 -4.02 -24.56
N GLU A 464 -37.65 -4.46 -23.93
CA GLU A 464 -38.90 -4.71 -24.59
C GLU A 464 -39.37 -3.49 -25.38
N ALA A 465 -40.09 -3.75 -26.47
CA ALA A 465 -40.70 -2.72 -27.30
C ALA A 465 -42.18 -3.05 -27.45
N GLU A 466 -43.01 -2.14 -27.04
CA GLU A 466 -44.47 -2.25 -27.15
C GLU A 466 -45.00 -1.49 -28.36
N VAL A 467 -46.17 -1.86 -28.82
CA VAL A 467 -46.94 -1.14 -29.83
C VAL A 467 -47.94 -0.23 -29.12
N ILE A 468 -47.92 1.06 -29.44
CA ILE A 468 -48.84 2.03 -28.87
C ILE A 468 -49.88 2.46 -29.92
N LYS A 469 -51.11 2.62 -29.47
CA LYS A 469 -52.18 3.19 -30.28
C LYS A 469 -52.29 4.69 -29.98
N VAL A 470 -52.04 5.49 -30.99
CA VAL A 470 -52.11 6.95 -30.90
C VAL A 470 -53.45 7.42 -31.42
N THR A 471 -54.16 8.21 -30.62
CA THR A 471 -55.41 8.85 -30.99
C THR A 471 -55.25 10.38 -30.93
N LEU A 472 -55.35 11.03 -32.08
CA LEU A 472 -55.25 12.48 -32.17
C LEU A 472 -56.60 13.14 -31.96
N LYS A 473 -56.59 14.40 -31.49
CA LYS A 473 -57.80 15.21 -31.45
C LYS A 473 -58.26 15.48 -32.89
N PRO A 474 -59.57 15.35 -33.20
CA PRO A 474 -60.07 15.67 -34.50
C PRO A 474 -59.71 17.09 -34.95
N ASN A 475 -59.07 17.21 -36.10
CA ASN A 475 -58.71 18.46 -36.72
C ASN A 475 -58.94 18.35 -38.24
N PRO A 476 -59.56 19.32 -38.92
CA PRO A 476 -59.83 19.23 -40.36
C PRO A 476 -58.61 19.00 -41.25
N ARG A 477 -57.42 19.28 -40.72
CA ARG A 477 -56.13 19.09 -41.42
C ARG A 477 -55.48 17.75 -41.17
N VAL A 478 -56.09 16.84 -40.41
CA VAL A 478 -55.53 15.56 -40.05
C VAL A 478 -56.36 14.47 -40.67
N ARG A 479 -55.80 13.72 -41.65
CA ARG A 479 -56.48 12.64 -42.32
C ARG A 479 -56.57 11.33 -41.50
N ARG A 480 -55.49 11.05 -40.72
CA ARG A 480 -55.40 9.82 -39.90
C ARG A 480 -55.48 10.20 -38.42
N ILE A 481 -56.61 9.95 -37.78
CA ILE A 481 -56.84 10.29 -36.37
C ILE A 481 -56.35 9.18 -35.45
N ILE A 482 -56.32 7.94 -35.92
CA ILE A 482 -55.89 6.77 -35.12
C ILE A 482 -54.84 5.99 -35.93
N PHE A 483 -53.70 5.73 -35.31
CA PHE A 483 -52.62 4.95 -35.90
C PHE A 483 -51.87 4.21 -34.79
N GLU A 484 -51.09 3.20 -35.16
CA GLU A 484 -50.25 2.43 -34.28
C GLU A 484 -48.79 2.76 -34.58
N GLU A 485 -47.99 2.84 -33.51
CA GLU A 485 -46.54 3.03 -33.58
C GLU A 485 -45.86 1.91 -32.79
N ASP A 486 -44.91 1.24 -33.42
CA ASP A 486 -44.15 0.16 -32.83
C ASP A 486 -42.79 0.71 -32.36
N PHE A 487 -42.51 0.62 -31.04
CA PHE A 487 -41.23 1.02 -30.52
C PHE A 487 -40.08 0.15 -31.04
N SER A 488 -40.30 -1.03 -31.56
CA SER A 488 -39.27 -1.88 -32.17
C SER A 488 -38.60 -1.23 -33.37
N ASP A 489 -39.35 -0.41 -34.12
CA ASP A 489 -38.86 0.34 -35.28
C ASP A 489 -38.00 1.57 -34.89
N ILE A 490 -38.02 1.92 -33.61
CA ILE A 490 -37.27 3.08 -33.09
C ILE A 490 -35.90 2.64 -32.59
N SER A 491 -34.85 3.13 -33.21
CA SER A 491 -33.48 2.82 -32.79
C SER A 491 -33.18 3.43 -31.41
N ILE A 492 -32.47 2.65 -30.55
CA ILE A 492 -32.01 3.11 -29.25
C ILE A 492 -30.91 4.15 -29.47
N LYS A 493 -31.15 5.38 -29.04
CA LYS A 493 -30.23 6.53 -29.20
C LYS A 493 -29.73 7.03 -27.83
N GLY A 494 -28.77 7.93 -27.84
CA GLY A 494 -28.30 8.58 -26.63
C GLY A 494 -29.41 9.40 -25.94
N ARG A 495 -29.34 9.51 -24.63
CA ARG A 495 -30.35 10.21 -23.78
C ARG A 495 -30.66 11.65 -24.22
N GLN A 496 -29.69 12.36 -24.83
CA GLN A 496 -29.84 13.73 -25.30
C GLN A 496 -30.37 13.83 -26.72
N ALA A 497 -30.55 12.71 -27.43
CA ALA A 497 -31.09 12.74 -28.78
C ALA A 497 -32.56 13.22 -28.78
N ARG A 498 -32.97 14.00 -29.78
CA ARG A 498 -34.32 14.53 -29.90
C ARG A 498 -35.39 13.45 -30.11
N GLY A 499 -35.01 12.36 -30.74
CA GLY A 499 -35.96 11.28 -31.13
C GLY A 499 -36.45 11.45 -32.58
N CYS A 500 -37.43 10.60 -32.93
CA CYS A 500 -38.10 10.64 -34.22
C CYS A 500 -39.42 11.41 -34.09
N LEU A 501 -39.86 12.05 -35.17
CA LEU A 501 -41.18 12.68 -35.22
C LEU A 501 -42.24 11.60 -35.12
N LEU A 502 -43.18 11.73 -34.18
CA LEU A 502 -44.30 10.78 -34.05
C LEU A 502 -45.39 11.00 -35.11
N TYR A 503 -45.56 12.22 -35.54
CA TYR A 503 -46.56 12.61 -36.52
C TYR A 503 -46.08 13.81 -37.34
N THR A 504 -46.16 13.70 -38.68
CA THR A 504 -45.98 14.79 -39.61
C THR A 504 -47.30 15.05 -40.34
N SER A 505 -47.65 16.29 -40.63
CA SER A 505 -48.80 16.61 -41.49
C SER A 505 -48.58 16.04 -42.88
N ASP A 506 -49.62 15.55 -43.53
CA ASP A 506 -49.61 14.97 -44.89
C ASP A 506 -48.84 15.76 -45.96
N ALA A 507 -48.50 17.00 -45.70
CA ALA A 507 -47.76 17.85 -46.61
C ALA A 507 -46.24 17.62 -46.68
N ALA A 508 -45.70 16.78 -45.80
CA ALA A 508 -44.27 16.47 -45.73
C ALA A 508 -43.87 15.14 -46.41
N ASP A 509 -44.83 14.23 -46.62
CA ASP A 509 -44.59 12.91 -47.20
C ASP A 509 -44.41 12.92 -48.72
N GLU A 510 -44.82 13.98 -49.42
CA GLU A 510 -44.65 14.09 -50.88
C GLU A 510 -43.26 14.60 -51.34
N ARG A 511 -42.30 14.86 -50.39
CA ARG A 511 -40.96 15.39 -50.71
C ARG A 511 -39.78 14.46 -50.39
N SER A 512 -40.05 13.21 -50.06
CA SER A 512 -38.97 12.23 -49.87
C SER A 512 -39.32 10.91 -50.58
N SER A 513 -39.39 10.99 -51.90
CA SER A 513 -39.25 9.84 -52.84
C SER A 513 -38.01 10.09 -53.70
#